data_63a80ad64d71d3844e631bd3e41b4908
#
_entry.id   63a80ad64d71d3844e631bd3e41b4908
#
_cell.length_a   1.000
_cell.length_b   1.000
_cell.length_c   1.000
_cell.angle_alpha   90.00
_cell.angle_beta   90.00
_cell.angle_gamma   90.00
#
_symmetry.space_group_name_H-M   'P 1'
#
loop_
_entity.id
_entity.type
_entity.pdbx_description
1 polymer ?
#
loop_
_entity_poly.entity_id
_entity_poly.type
_entity_poly.pdbx_seq_one_letter_code
_entity_poly.pdbx_strand_id
1 'polypeptide(L)'
;MSDKKYKIEMPVVQGDTKTKLIVLRAHWTVKGRLPDGRVFVISINEGFAFDGASIPRALWRVCGHPQEIPRLAAALAHDWLYRAHVCHRKTADMIYREISRMLGISAINYGTEYRTLRLFGGKAWKSWGVYDQHAARSIGRLRWR
;
A
#
# COMPACT_ATOMS: atom_id res chain seq x y z
N MET A 1 24.86 -6.02 -13.61
CA MET A 1 23.70 -5.13 -13.82
C MET A 1 23.38 -4.46 -12.52
N SER A 2 23.52 -3.16 -12.46
CA SER A 2 23.08 -2.43 -11.30
C SER A 2 21.56 -2.45 -11.30
N ASP A 3 20.95 -3.16 -10.37
CA ASP A 3 19.58 -2.89 -9.98
C ASP A 3 19.55 -1.42 -9.56
N LYS A 4 19.09 -0.56 -10.45
CA LYS A 4 18.76 0.81 -10.07
C LYS A 4 17.70 0.70 -8.98
N LYS A 5 18.16 0.77 -7.76
CA LYS A 5 17.32 0.73 -6.59
C LYS A 5 16.36 1.91 -6.69
N TYR A 6 15.11 1.65 -7.04
CA TYR A 6 14.11 2.70 -7.08
C TYR A 6 14.05 3.36 -5.71
N LYS A 7 14.23 4.66 -5.70
CA LYS A 7 14.17 5.44 -4.47
C LYS A 7 12.71 5.75 -4.16
N ILE A 8 12.31 5.47 -2.94
CA ILE A 8 10.97 5.84 -2.46
C ILE A 8 11.08 7.16 -1.71
N GLU A 9 10.25 8.12 -2.12
CA GLU A 9 10.01 9.31 -1.32
C GLU A 9 8.94 9.01 -0.29
N MET A 10 9.12 9.48 0.93
CA MET A 10 8.12 9.29 1.97
C MET A 10 6.90 10.18 1.71
N PRO A 11 5.68 9.65 1.86
CA PRO A 11 4.48 10.47 1.67
C PRO A 11 4.34 11.53 2.77
N VAL A 12 3.85 12.70 2.39
CA VAL A 12 3.51 13.75 3.34
C VAL A 12 2.07 13.51 3.81
N VAL A 13 1.90 13.23 5.08
CA VAL A 13 0.61 12.83 5.65
C VAL A 13 0.28 13.63 6.91
N GLN A 14 -1.01 13.68 7.24
CA GLN A 14 -1.51 14.25 8.47
C GLN A 14 -2.52 13.31 9.09
N GLY A 15 -2.33 12.98 10.37
CA GLY A 15 -3.29 12.18 11.12
C GLY A 15 -4.47 13.01 11.60
N ASP A 16 -5.66 12.40 11.62
CA ASP A 16 -6.86 12.94 12.22
C ASP A 16 -7.16 12.17 13.52
N THR A 17 -7.13 12.87 14.65
CA THR A 17 -7.35 12.28 15.96
C THR A 17 -8.79 11.82 16.18
N LYS A 18 -9.76 12.43 15.49
CA LYS A 18 -11.19 12.10 15.62
C LYS A 18 -11.55 10.84 14.82
N THR A 19 -11.15 10.80 13.55
CA THR A 19 -11.48 9.70 12.64
C THR A 19 -10.46 8.58 12.70
N LYS A 20 -9.27 8.82 13.27
CA LYS A 20 -8.10 7.93 13.24
C LYS A 20 -7.61 7.61 11.82
N LEU A 21 -8.00 8.40 10.85
CA LEU A 21 -7.52 8.29 9.48
C LEU A 21 -6.23 9.10 9.30
N ILE A 22 -5.45 8.66 8.34
CA ILE A 22 -4.29 9.40 7.85
C ILE A 22 -4.65 9.95 6.49
N VAL A 23 -4.41 11.25 6.29
CA VAL A 23 -4.74 11.94 5.04
C VAL A 23 -3.46 12.32 4.31
N LEU A 24 -3.38 11.97 3.03
CA LEU A 24 -2.27 12.36 2.16
C LEU A 24 -2.37 13.87 1.86
N ARG A 25 -1.29 14.62 2.12
CA ARG A 25 -1.27 16.09 2.01
C ARG A 25 -0.48 16.62 0.82
N ALA A 26 0.13 15.74 0.05
CA ALA A 26 0.82 16.10 -1.19
C ALA A 26 0.69 14.95 -2.18
N HIS A 27 0.73 15.25 -3.46
CA HIS A 27 0.83 14.22 -4.49
C HIS A 27 2.01 13.28 -4.20
N TRP A 28 1.78 11.97 -4.33
CA TRP A 28 2.81 10.97 -4.06
C TRP A 28 2.89 9.94 -5.19
N THR A 29 4.10 9.58 -5.55
CA THR A 29 4.36 8.58 -6.57
C THR A 29 5.38 7.56 -6.08
N VAL A 30 5.12 6.29 -6.36
CA VAL A 30 6.05 5.20 -6.12
C VAL A 30 6.21 4.35 -7.37
N LYS A 31 7.44 3.91 -7.62
CA LYS A 31 7.79 3.05 -8.73
C LYS A 31 8.58 1.85 -8.20
N GLY A 32 8.27 0.67 -8.70
CA GLY A 32 8.97 -0.55 -8.32
C GLY A 32 8.83 -1.63 -9.38
N ARG A 33 9.59 -2.71 -9.19
CA ARG A 33 9.56 -3.87 -10.08
C ARG A 33 9.14 -5.11 -9.30
N LEU A 34 8.13 -5.81 -9.80
CA LEU A 34 7.72 -7.09 -9.25
C LEU A 34 8.70 -8.20 -9.64
N PRO A 35 8.74 -9.33 -8.91
CA PRO A 35 9.60 -10.47 -9.24
C PRO A 35 9.39 -11.02 -10.64
N ASP A 36 8.20 -10.88 -11.22
CA ASP A 36 7.89 -11.30 -12.60
C ASP A 36 8.40 -10.33 -13.68
N GLY A 37 9.05 -9.24 -13.28
CA GLY A 37 9.64 -8.24 -14.18
C GLY A 37 8.74 -7.06 -14.51
N ARG A 38 7.46 -7.10 -14.18
CA ARG A 38 6.55 -5.96 -14.40
C ARG A 38 6.95 -4.78 -13.53
N VAL A 39 7.00 -3.61 -14.13
CA VAL A 39 7.30 -2.35 -13.42
C VAL A 39 5.98 -1.60 -13.19
N PHE A 40 5.66 -1.33 -11.92
CA PHE A 40 4.48 -0.56 -11.55
C PHE A 40 4.88 0.89 -11.25
N VAL A 41 3.97 1.81 -11.56
CA VAL A 41 4.02 3.21 -11.15
C VAL A 41 2.67 3.56 -10.57
N ILE A 42 2.64 3.90 -9.29
CA ILE A 42 1.43 4.34 -8.59
C ILE A 42 1.56 5.81 -8.28
N SER A 43 0.54 6.59 -8.64
CA SER A 43 0.44 8.00 -8.30
C SER A 43 -0.87 8.24 -7.58
N ILE A 44 -0.81 8.90 -6.43
CA ILE A 44 -1.98 9.21 -5.61
C ILE A 44 -1.97 10.71 -5.32
N ASN A 45 -3.08 11.38 -5.58
CA ASN A 45 -3.24 12.81 -5.32
C ASN A 45 -3.52 13.06 -3.84
N GLU A 46 -3.25 14.28 -3.40
CA GLU A 46 -3.60 14.71 -2.04
C GLU A 46 -5.10 14.52 -1.75
N GLY A 47 -5.42 14.30 -0.50
CA GLY A 47 -6.79 14.10 -0.03
C GLY A 47 -7.18 12.64 0.19
N PHE A 48 -6.40 11.68 -0.30
CA PHE A 48 -6.67 10.27 -0.01
C PHE A 48 -6.50 9.98 1.49
N ALA A 49 -7.54 9.41 2.10
CA ALA A 49 -7.54 9.06 3.52
C ALA A 49 -7.51 7.54 3.69
N PHE A 50 -6.68 7.04 4.61
CA PHE A 50 -6.51 5.61 4.86
C PHE A 50 -6.20 5.34 6.34
N ASP A 51 -6.41 4.12 6.79
CA ASP A 51 -6.17 3.71 8.18
C ASP A 51 -5.14 2.57 8.33
N GLY A 52 -4.76 1.93 7.23
CA GLY A 52 -3.86 0.76 7.27
C GLY A 52 -4.53 -0.51 7.77
N ALA A 53 -5.86 -0.57 7.82
CA ALA A 53 -6.62 -1.67 8.44
C ALA A 53 -6.58 -2.99 7.67
N SER A 54 -5.87 -3.08 6.54
CA SER A 54 -5.72 -4.32 5.77
C SER A 54 -4.97 -5.42 6.55
N ILE A 55 -4.14 -5.03 7.51
CA ILE A 55 -3.44 -5.96 8.39
C ILE A 55 -4.23 -6.08 9.70
N PRO A 56 -4.69 -7.29 10.10
CA PRO A 56 -5.39 -7.49 11.35
C PRO A 56 -4.58 -7.00 12.55
N ARG A 57 -5.24 -6.30 13.48
CA ARG A 57 -4.60 -5.72 14.67
C ARG A 57 -3.81 -6.74 15.50
N ALA A 58 -4.30 -7.97 15.59
CA ALA A 58 -3.63 -9.04 16.33
C ALA A 58 -2.21 -9.33 15.82
N LEU A 59 -1.92 -8.97 14.57
CA LEU A 59 -0.63 -9.22 13.92
C LEU A 59 0.31 -8.00 13.97
N TRP A 60 -0.15 -6.85 14.45
CA TRP A 60 0.70 -5.65 14.55
C TRP A 60 1.89 -5.84 15.49
N ARG A 61 1.79 -6.73 16.47
CA ARG A 61 2.92 -7.06 17.36
C ARG A 61 4.05 -7.78 16.62
N VAL A 62 3.71 -8.60 15.63
CA VAL A 62 4.66 -9.38 14.84
C VAL A 62 5.14 -8.62 13.62
N CYS A 63 4.20 -8.00 12.90
CA CYS A 63 4.45 -7.32 11.63
C CYS A 63 4.77 -5.83 11.79
N GLY A 64 4.49 -5.24 12.96
CA GLY A 64 4.58 -3.81 13.20
C GLY A 64 3.28 -3.07 12.83
N HIS A 65 3.13 -1.88 13.37
CA HIS A 65 1.96 -1.04 13.17
C HIS A 65 1.98 -0.44 11.74
N PRO A 66 0.86 -0.48 10.98
CA PRO A 66 0.82 0.04 9.60
C PRO A 66 1.17 1.53 9.47
N GLN A 67 0.99 2.29 10.55
CA GLN A 67 1.28 3.72 10.58
C GLN A 67 2.73 4.04 10.98
N GLU A 68 3.52 3.02 11.32
CA GLU A 68 4.93 3.22 11.62
C GLU A 68 5.71 3.56 10.35
N ILE A 69 6.61 4.52 10.48
CA ILE A 69 7.65 4.74 9.50
C ILE A 69 8.65 3.59 9.66
N PRO A 70 9.00 2.84 8.65
CA PRO A 70 8.84 3.05 7.21
C PRO A 70 7.59 2.41 6.56
N ARG A 71 6.74 1.71 7.29
CA ARG A 71 5.59 0.96 6.72
C ARG A 71 4.52 1.84 6.08
N LEU A 72 4.49 3.10 6.42
CA LEU A 72 3.45 4.04 5.99
C LEU A 72 3.27 4.09 4.46
N ALA A 73 4.37 4.13 3.71
CA ALA A 73 4.32 4.18 2.24
C ALA A 73 3.72 2.90 1.65
N ALA A 74 4.08 1.74 2.18
CA ALA A 74 3.52 0.46 1.74
C ALA A 74 2.03 0.37 2.06
N ALA A 75 1.62 0.81 3.26
CA ALA A 75 0.23 0.82 3.67
C ALA A 75 -0.62 1.77 2.81
N LEU A 76 -0.10 2.94 2.49
CA LEU A 76 -0.77 3.92 1.62
C LEU A 76 -1.06 3.33 0.23
N ALA A 77 -0.05 2.79 -0.42
CA ALA A 77 -0.21 2.18 -1.74
C ALA A 77 -1.19 1.01 -1.71
N HIS A 78 -1.08 0.16 -0.72
CA HIS A 78 -1.91 -1.04 -0.56
C HIS A 78 -3.38 -0.69 -0.32
N ASP A 79 -3.66 0.24 0.59
CA ASP A 79 -5.02 0.68 0.87
C ASP A 79 -5.68 1.32 -0.35
N TRP A 80 -4.90 2.11 -1.10
CA TRP A 80 -5.42 2.67 -2.35
C TRP A 80 -5.73 1.58 -3.38
N LEU A 81 -4.85 0.62 -3.58
CA LEU A 81 -5.07 -0.50 -4.50
C LEU A 81 -6.30 -1.34 -4.12
N TYR A 82 -6.49 -1.57 -2.83
CA TYR A 82 -7.64 -2.31 -2.32
C TYR A 82 -8.97 -1.57 -2.55
N ARG A 83 -8.96 -0.25 -2.53
CA ARG A 83 -10.17 0.54 -2.85
C ARG A 83 -10.38 0.69 -4.33
N ALA A 84 -9.32 0.96 -5.08
CA ALA A 84 -9.43 1.25 -6.53
C ALA A 84 -9.79 0.02 -7.37
N HIS A 85 -9.41 -1.19 -6.94
CA HIS A 85 -9.62 -2.43 -7.71
C HIS A 85 -9.11 -2.32 -9.16
N VAL A 86 -7.92 -1.72 -9.34
CA VAL A 86 -7.29 -1.53 -10.67
C VAL A 86 -6.38 -2.69 -11.07
N CYS A 87 -6.22 -3.68 -10.21
CA CYS A 87 -5.46 -4.91 -10.45
C CYS A 87 -6.07 -6.05 -9.62
N HIS A 88 -5.58 -7.27 -9.81
CA HIS A 88 -5.98 -8.38 -8.94
C HIS A 88 -5.49 -8.18 -7.51
N ARG A 89 -6.24 -8.67 -6.54
CA ARG A 89 -5.87 -8.59 -5.12
C ARG A 89 -4.47 -9.13 -4.85
N LYS A 90 -4.12 -10.26 -5.47
CA LYS A 90 -2.78 -10.83 -5.34
C LYS A 90 -1.69 -9.85 -5.81
N THR A 91 -1.93 -9.16 -6.91
CA THR A 91 -0.98 -8.15 -7.42
C THR A 91 -0.83 -6.98 -6.44
N ALA A 92 -1.93 -6.52 -5.84
CA ALA A 92 -1.89 -5.50 -4.80
C ALA A 92 -1.04 -5.93 -3.60
N ASP A 93 -1.20 -7.18 -3.17
CA ASP A 93 -0.42 -7.75 -2.06
C ASP A 93 1.07 -7.91 -2.44
N MET A 94 1.37 -8.28 -3.68
CA MET A 94 2.75 -8.33 -4.19
C MET A 94 3.40 -6.95 -4.23
N ILE A 95 2.67 -5.93 -4.61
CA ILE A 95 3.14 -4.54 -4.60
C ILE A 95 3.45 -4.08 -3.18
N TYR A 96 2.59 -4.39 -2.22
CA TYR A 96 2.85 -4.13 -0.79
C TYR A 96 4.18 -4.76 -0.35
N ARG A 97 4.38 -6.03 -0.66
CA ARG A 97 5.60 -6.78 -0.34
C ARG A 97 6.83 -6.11 -0.97
N GLU A 98 6.75 -5.72 -2.23
CA GLU A 98 7.87 -5.10 -2.95
C GLU A 98 8.22 -3.72 -2.37
N ILE A 99 7.23 -2.89 -2.08
CA ILE A 99 7.46 -1.59 -1.44
C ILE A 99 8.09 -1.78 -0.06
N SER A 100 7.61 -2.73 0.71
CA SER A 100 8.18 -3.07 2.03
C SER A 100 9.64 -3.49 1.92
N ARG A 101 9.98 -4.33 0.92
CA ARG A 101 11.36 -4.69 0.61
C ARG A 101 12.21 -3.48 0.27
N MET A 102 11.71 -2.60 -0.58
CA MET A 102 12.41 -1.37 -0.99
C MET A 102 12.65 -0.42 0.20
N LEU A 103 11.76 -0.42 1.18
CA LEU A 103 11.89 0.38 2.40
C LEU A 103 12.87 -0.21 3.42
N GLY A 104 13.44 -1.38 3.15
CA GLY A 104 14.42 -2.01 4.02
C GLY A 104 13.81 -2.85 5.13
N ILE A 105 12.52 -3.17 5.06
CA ILE A 105 11.87 -4.10 6.00
C ILE A 105 12.48 -5.49 5.77
N SER A 106 12.74 -6.23 6.86
CA SER A 106 13.39 -7.53 6.77
C SER A 106 12.55 -8.54 5.99
N ALA A 107 13.21 -9.51 5.33
CA ALA A 107 12.54 -10.53 4.53
C ALA A 107 11.57 -11.38 5.36
N ILE A 108 11.90 -11.64 6.63
CA ILE A 108 10.99 -12.35 7.53
C ILE A 108 9.71 -11.54 7.74
N ASN A 109 9.84 -10.24 8.00
CA ASN A 109 8.70 -9.37 8.27
C ASN A 109 7.84 -9.16 7.02
N TYR A 110 8.40 -8.76 5.89
CA TYR A 110 7.57 -8.56 4.70
C TYR A 110 6.98 -9.86 4.15
N GLY A 111 7.69 -10.98 4.32
CA GLY A 111 7.17 -12.30 3.96
C GLY A 111 5.97 -12.71 4.83
N THR A 112 6.05 -12.48 6.14
CA THR A 112 4.95 -12.73 7.09
C THR A 112 3.76 -11.82 6.79
N GLU A 113 4.00 -10.55 6.57
CA GLU A 113 2.96 -9.59 6.19
C GLU A 113 2.26 -9.97 4.89
N TYR A 114 3.01 -10.37 3.88
CA TYR A 114 2.45 -10.83 2.60
C TYR A 114 1.54 -12.06 2.80
N ARG A 115 2.00 -13.06 3.53
CA ARG A 115 1.19 -14.26 3.81
C ARG A 115 -0.09 -13.90 4.56
N THR A 116 0.00 -12.99 5.52
CA THR A 116 -1.13 -12.48 6.27
C THR A 116 -2.15 -11.81 5.37
N LEU A 117 -1.72 -10.95 4.46
CA LEU A 117 -2.59 -10.31 3.48
C LEU A 117 -3.25 -11.34 2.55
N ARG A 118 -2.51 -12.36 2.11
CA ARG A 118 -3.07 -13.43 1.28
C ARG A 118 -4.16 -14.21 2.00
N LEU A 119 -3.97 -14.51 3.30
CA LEU A 119 -4.90 -15.31 4.09
C LEU A 119 -6.10 -14.50 4.58
N PHE A 120 -5.91 -13.25 4.99
CA PHE A 120 -6.92 -12.47 5.71
C PHE A 120 -7.40 -11.21 4.98
N GLY A 121 -6.74 -10.79 3.92
CA GLY A 121 -7.06 -9.54 3.21
C GLY A 121 -8.35 -9.60 2.38
N GLY A 122 -8.92 -10.78 2.13
CA GLY A 122 -10.09 -10.92 1.26
C GLY A 122 -11.32 -10.17 1.73
N LYS A 123 -11.55 -10.10 3.05
CA LYS A 123 -12.66 -9.35 3.63
C LYS A 123 -12.51 -7.84 3.39
N ALA A 124 -11.33 -7.30 3.62
CA ALA A 124 -11.04 -5.89 3.37
C ALA A 124 -11.20 -5.54 1.88
N TRP A 125 -10.70 -6.40 1.00
CA TRP A 125 -10.86 -6.24 -0.45
C TRP A 125 -12.34 -6.16 -0.87
N LYS A 126 -13.17 -7.05 -0.34
CA LYS A 126 -14.59 -7.13 -0.68
C LYS A 126 -15.44 -6.03 -0.04
N SER A 127 -14.93 -5.38 1.01
CA SER A 127 -15.69 -4.35 1.74
C SER A 127 -15.91 -3.06 0.94
N TRP A 128 -15.10 -2.81 -0.08
CA TRP A 128 -15.17 -1.60 -0.88
C TRP A 128 -16.12 -1.76 -2.06
N GLY A 129 -17.20 -1.00 -2.05
CA GLY A 129 -18.22 -1.01 -3.10
C GLY A 129 -17.83 -0.19 -4.32
N VAL A 130 -18.74 -0.16 -5.31
CA VAL A 130 -18.51 0.53 -6.60
C VAL A 130 -18.23 2.03 -6.42
N TYR A 131 -18.91 2.68 -5.49
CA TYR A 131 -18.68 4.09 -5.17
C TYR A 131 -17.27 4.35 -4.68
N ASP A 132 -16.81 3.53 -3.76
CA ASP A 132 -15.45 3.65 -3.19
C ASP A 132 -14.39 3.42 -4.25
N GLN A 133 -14.62 2.45 -5.13
CA GLN A 133 -13.75 2.15 -6.26
C GLN A 133 -13.63 3.33 -7.22
N HIS A 134 -14.75 3.94 -7.59
CA HIS A 134 -14.76 5.14 -8.44
C HIS A 134 -14.05 6.31 -7.78
N ALA A 135 -14.32 6.57 -6.51
CA ALA A 135 -13.68 7.65 -5.77
C ALA A 135 -12.15 7.45 -5.71
N ALA A 136 -11.70 6.25 -5.44
CA ALA A 136 -10.26 5.93 -5.42
C ALA A 136 -9.61 6.11 -6.80
N ARG A 137 -10.26 5.66 -7.86
CA ARG A 137 -9.75 5.81 -9.23
C ARG A 137 -9.68 7.26 -9.69
N SER A 138 -10.51 8.14 -9.14
CA SER A 138 -10.51 9.56 -9.47
C SER A 138 -9.31 10.32 -8.89
N ILE A 139 -8.70 9.82 -7.82
CA ILE A 139 -7.59 10.50 -7.13
C ILE A 139 -6.27 9.74 -7.23
N GLY A 140 -6.21 8.65 -7.95
CA GLY A 140 -4.99 7.87 -8.10
C GLY A 140 -4.93 7.12 -9.42
N ARG A 141 -3.75 6.60 -9.72
CA ARG A 141 -3.51 5.86 -10.97
C ARG A 141 -2.44 4.79 -10.77
N LEU A 142 -2.68 3.62 -11.34
CA LEU A 142 -1.67 2.57 -11.53
C LEU A 142 -1.34 2.47 -13.01
N ARG A 143 -0.04 2.53 -13.33
CA ARG A 143 0.47 2.30 -14.69
C ARG A 143 1.52 1.21 -14.65
N TRP A 144 1.57 0.44 -15.70
CA TRP A 144 2.58 -0.58 -15.94
C TRP A 144 3.58 -0.11 -17.01
N ARG A 145 4.83 -0.42 -16.81
CA ARG A 145 5.90 -0.17 -17.79
C ARG A 145 6.58 -1.45 -18.19
#